data_96f56a72c9a60de017a21d2842125804
#
_entry.id   96f56a72c9a60de017a21d2842125804
#
_cell.length_a   1.000
_cell.length_b   1.000
_cell.length_c   1.000
_cell.angle_alpha   90.00
_cell.angle_beta   90.00
_cell.angle_gamma   90.00
#
_symmetry.space_group_name_H-M   'P 1'
#
loop_
_entity.id
_entity.type
_entity.pdbx_description
1 polymer ?
#
loop_
_entity_poly.entity_id
_entity_poly.type
_entity_poly.pdbx_seq_one_letter_code
_entity_poly.pdbx_strand_id
1 'polypeptide(L)'
;MKIVGYHNTESDNVDDIIANGFVCKKNEKHWLGQGIYFFNDADTAFRNIDMLDHEKDIKTIIAEINIADSQFLNLDDPTKLNEFRHYFNQAYQRMEEEGTRLPIKGKNTKDVL
;
A
#
# COMPACT_ATOMS: atom_id res chain seq x y z
N MET A 1 3.60 -9.75 -15.89
CA MET A 1 2.15 -9.92 -15.63
C MET A 1 1.48 -8.55 -15.54
N LYS A 2 0.20 -8.51 -15.80
CA LYS A 2 -0.60 -7.29 -15.70
C LYS A 2 -1.56 -7.38 -14.53
N ILE A 3 -1.61 -6.32 -13.74
CA ILE A 3 -2.52 -6.19 -12.60
C ILE A 3 -3.30 -4.90 -12.76
N VAL A 4 -4.58 -4.93 -12.43
CA VAL A 4 -5.40 -3.71 -12.38
C VAL A 4 -5.48 -3.26 -10.92
N GLY A 5 -5.13 -2.02 -10.67
CA GLY A 5 -5.20 -1.41 -9.35
C GLY A 5 -6.07 -0.16 -9.36
N TYR A 6 -6.64 0.16 -8.21
CA TYR A 6 -7.52 1.30 -7.99
C TYR A 6 -6.90 2.21 -6.94
N HIS A 7 -6.71 3.46 -7.29
CA HIS A 7 -6.05 4.44 -6.41
C HIS A 7 -6.94 5.64 -6.19
N ASN A 8 -7.24 5.93 -4.94
CA ASN A 8 -8.02 7.10 -4.55
C ASN A 8 -7.10 8.29 -4.33
N THR A 9 -7.43 9.41 -4.95
CA THR A 9 -6.68 10.65 -4.80
C THR A 9 -7.62 11.85 -4.88
N GLU A 10 -7.15 12.99 -4.40
CA GLU A 10 -7.87 14.24 -4.59
C GLU A 10 -7.98 14.58 -6.08
N SER A 11 -9.12 15.11 -6.50
CA SER A 11 -9.36 15.41 -7.90
C SER A 11 -8.32 16.34 -8.52
N ASP A 12 -7.73 17.22 -7.73
CA ASP A 12 -6.70 18.16 -8.17
C ASP A 12 -5.41 17.45 -8.62
N ASN A 13 -5.19 16.22 -8.19
CA ASN A 13 -3.99 15.44 -8.52
C ASN A 13 -4.15 14.59 -9.79
N VAL A 14 -5.39 14.42 -10.29
CA VAL A 14 -5.68 13.46 -11.36
C VAL A 14 -4.94 13.80 -12.64
N ASP A 15 -4.99 15.07 -13.08
CA ASP A 15 -4.36 15.49 -14.34
C ASP A 15 -2.84 15.32 -14.30
N ASP A 16 -2.22 15.63 -13.18
CA ASP A 16 -0.78 15.44 -13.00
C ASP A 16 -0.40 13.96 -13.03
N ILE A 17 -1.17 13.11 -12.36
CA ILE A 17 -0.92 11.66 -12.35
C ILE A 17 -1.06 11.09 -13.76
N ILE A 18 -2.09 11.48 -14.50
CA ILE A 18 -2.30 11.01 -15.87
C ILE A 18 -1.17 11.46 -16.79
N ALA A 19 -0.71 12.70 -16.65
CA ALA A 19 0.33 13.27 -17.49
C ALA A 19 1.73 12.74 -17.15
N ASN A 20 2.06 12.60 -15.87
CA ASN A 20 3.41 12.35 -15.38
C ASN A 20 3.59 11.04 -14.62
N GLY A 21 2.51 10.29 -14.39
CA GLY A 21 2.53 9.04 -13.63
C GLY A 21 2.47 9.26 -12.13
N PHE A 22 2.43 8.15 -11.41
CA PHE A 22 2.42 8.17 -9.96
C PHE A 22 3.79 8.52 -9.40
N VAL A 23 3.82 9.37 -8.39
CA VAL A 23 5.05 9.72 -7.67
C VAL A 23 4.92 9.28 -6.21
N CYS A 24 5.89 8.49 -5.74
CA CYS A 24 5.92 8.06 -4.35
C CYS A 24 6.36 9.23 -3.47
N LYS A 25 5.45 9.73 -2.63
CA LYS A 25 5.74 10.77 -1.65
C LYS A 25 6.13 10.14 -0.32
N LYS A 26 7.14 10.69 0.32
CA LYS A 26 7.53 10.27 1.66
C LYS A 26 6.37 10.52 2.63
N ASN A 27 5.89 9.46 3.28
CA ASN A 27 4.81 9.54 4.25
C ASN A 27 5.08 8.56 5.39
N GLU A 28 5.41 9.09 6.56
CA GLU A 28 5.71 8.31 7.75
C GLU A 28 4.51 7.53 8.29
N LYS A 29 3.30 7.88 7.85
CA LYS A 29 2.07 7.18 8.22
C LYS A 29 1.83 5.88 7.44
N HIS A 30 2.59 5.63 6.39
CA HIS A 30 2.49 4.38 5.63
C HIS A 30 3.16 3.26 6.41
N TRP A 31 2.35 2.36 6.95
CA TRP A 31 2.83 1.27 7.82
C TRP A 31 3.65 0.21 7.09
N LEU A 32 3.47 0.04 5.77
CA LEU A 32 4.29 -0.85 4.94
C LEU A 32 5.53 -0.17 4.34
N GLY A 33 5.76 1.12 4.67
CA GLY A 33 6.86 1.89 4.11
C GLY A 33 6.44 2.78 2.95
N GLN A 34 7.42 3.30 2.23
CA GLN A 34 7.18 4.20 1.11
C GLN A 34 6.73 3.41 -0.11
N GLY A 35 5.66 3.85 -0.74
CA GLY A 35 5.13 3.21 -1.94
C GLY A 35 3.84 3.86 -2.39
N ILE A 36 3.35 3.42 -3.53
CA ILE A 36 2.05 3.82 -4.05
C ILE A 36 1.10 2.67 -3.80
N TYR A 37 0.00 2.94 -3.11
CA TYR A 37 -0.93 1.94 -2.65
C TYR A 37 -2.15 1.87 -3.54
N PHE A 38 -2.55 0.65 -3.90
CA PHE A 38 -3.70 0.40 -4.76
C PHE A 38 -4.64 -0.58 -4.08
N PHE A 39 -5.94 -0.40 -4.28
CA PHE A 39 -6.93 -1.42 -3.99
C PHE A 39 -7.00 -2.39 -5.16
N ASN A 40 -7.28 -3.64 -4.90
CA ASN A 40 -7.39 -4.66 -5.94
C ASN A 40 -8.79 -4.79 -6.54
N ASP A 41 -9.79 -4.14 -5.97
CA ASP A 41 -11.14 -4.08 -6.53
C ASP A 41 -11.79 -2.71 -6.34
N ALA A 42 -12.73 -2.40 -7.24
CA ALA A 42 -13.38 -1.10 -7.28
C ALA A 42 -14.28 -0.86 -6.06
N ASP A 43 -14.99 -1.88 -5.59
CA ASP A 43 -15.91 -1.73 -4.45
C ASP A 43 -15.18 -1.36 -3.17
N THR A 44 -14.03 -1.98 -2.93
CA THR A 44 -13.17 -1.65 -1.78
C THR A 44 -12.66 -0.22 -1.88
N ALA A 45 -12.23 0.20 -3.07
CA ALA A 45 -11.78 1.57 -3.30
C ALA A 45 -12.89 2.58 -3.02
N PHE A 46 -14.10 2.34 -3.52
CA PHE A 46 -15.25 3.23 -3.32
C PHE A 46 -15.69 3.30 -1.88
N ARG A 47 -15.70 2.18 -1.16
CA ARG A 47 -16.00 2.17 0.29
C ARG A 47 -14.96 2.94 1.08
N ASN A 48 -13.70 2.90 0.68
CA ASN A 48 -12.66 3.70 1.33
C ASN A 48 -12.92 5.19 1.16
N ILE A 49 -13.43 5.64 0.02
CA ILE A 49 -13.82 7.05 -0.17
C ILE A 49 -14.87 7.46 0.86
N ASP A 50 -15.88 6.61 1.08
CA ASP A 50 -16.97 6.90 2.01
C ASP A 50 -16.48 7.00 3.46
N MET A 51 -15.34 6.39 3.78
CA MET A 51 -14.72 6.43 5.10
C MET A 51 -13.78 7.62 5.30
N LEU A 52 -13.42 8.33 4.23
CA LEU A 52 -12.55 9.50 4.31
C LEU A 52 -13.33 10.74 4.68
N ASP A 53 -12.65 11.72 5.25
CA ASP A 53 -13.22 13.03 5.50
C ASP A 53 -13.34 13.80 4.18
N HIS A 54 -14.59 14.13 3.80
CA HIS A 54 -14.92 14.64 2.47
C HIS A 54 -14.81 16.15 2.33
N GLU A 55 -13.82 16.79 2.91
CA GLU A 55 -13.57 18.20 2.63
C GLU A 55 -13.15 18.45 1.19
N LYS A 56 -12.62 17.42 0.53
CA LYS A 56 -12.15 17.47 -0.85
C LYS A 56 -12.80 16.40 -1.70
N ASP A 57 -12.93 16.70 -2.99
CA ASP A 57 -13.44 15.74 -3.96
C ASP A 57 -12.38 14.66 -4.23
N ILE A 58 -12.75 13.41 -4.02
CA ILE A 58 -11.89 12.25 -4.23
C ILE A 58 -12.29 11.54 -5.51
N LYS A 59 -11.31 11.23 -6.33
CA LYS A 59 -11.47 10.44 -7.56
C LYS A 59 -10.68 9.14 -7.45
N THR A 60 -11.18 8.10 -8.12
CA THR A 60 -10.49 6.82 -8.21
C THR A 60 -9.84 6.70 -9.58
N ILE A 61 -8.55 6.45 -9.59
CA ILE A 61 -7.80 6.19 -10.81
C ILE A 61 -7.68 4.68 -10.98
N ILE A 62 -8.04 4.19 -12.16
CA ILE A 62 -7.84 2.80 -12.56
C ILE A 62 -6.50 2.72 -13.27
N ALA A 63 -5.59 1.90 -12.74
CA ALA A 63 -4.26 1.76 -13.31
C ALA A 63 -4.01 0.32 -13.73
N GLU A 64 -3.42 0.16 -14.90
CA GLU A 64 -2.86 -1.11 -15.34
C GLU A 64 -1.39 -1.14 -14.95
N ILE A 65 -1.01 -2.11 -14.13
CA ILE A 65 0.33 -2.24 -13.59
C ILE A 65 1.01 -3.42 -14.27
N ASN A 66 2.10 -3.14 -14.98
CA ASN A 66 2.93 -4.17 -15.57
C ASN A 66 4.11 -4.46 -14.64
N ILE A 67 4.26 -5.71 -14.24
CA ILE A 67 5.30 -6.10 -13.31
C ILE A 67 5.90 -7.45 -13.75
N ALA A 68 7.21 -7.60 -13.60
CA ALA A 68 7.86 -8.89 -13.80
C ALA A 68 7.42 -9.87 -12.72
N ASP A 69 7.21 -11.14 -13.09
CA ASP A 69 6.77 -12.16 -12.14
C ASP A 69 7.72 -12.31 -10.97
N SER A 70 9.02 -12.13 -11.20
CA SER A 70 10.04 -12.17 -10.16
C SER A 70 9.97 -11.02 -9.15
N GLN A 71 9.26 -9.96 -9.50
CA GLN A 71 9.09 -8.77 -8.66
C GLN A 71 7.73 -8.73 -7.96
N PHE A 72 6.90 -9.74 -8.20
CA PHE A 72 5.57 -9.83 -7.62
C PHE A 72 5.56 -10.75 -6.41
N LEU A 73 5.12 -10.22 -5.27
CA LEU A 73 4.93 -11.00 -4.05
C LEU A 73 3.43 -11.15 -3.78
N ASN A 74 2.91 -12.36 -3.98
CA ASN A 74 1.49 -12.66 -3.74
C ASN A 74 1.28 -13.11 -2.29
N LEU A 75 0.77 -12.23 -1.46
CA LEU A 75 0.48 -12.53 -0.05
C LEU A 75 -0.84 -13.29 0.15
N ASP A 76 -1.63 -13.48 -0.90
CA ASP A 76 -2.79 -14.39 -0.86
C ASP A 76 -2.36 -15.86 -0.94
N ASP A 77 -1.15 -16.14 -1.43
CA ASP A 77 -0.56 -17.47 -1.36
C ASP A 77 -0.07 -17.73 0.07
N PRO A 78 -0.59 -18.77 0.77
CA PRO A 78 -0.20 -19.04 2.15
C PRO A 78 1.30 -19.24 2.37
N THR A 79 1.99 -19.88 1.41
CA THR A 79 3.44 -20.10 1.50
C THR A 79 4.19 -18.77 1.45
N LYS A 80 3.84 -17.91 0.49
CA LYS A 80 4.46 -16.59 0.35
C LYS A 80 4.16 -15.69 1.52
N LEU A 81 2.95 -15.74 2.05
CA LEU A 81 2.55 -14.98 3.22
C LEU A 81 3.37 -15.39 4.46
N ASN A 82 3.58 -16.70 4.65
CA ASN A 82 4.40 -17.19 5.77
C ASN A 82 5.87 -16.77 5.65
N GLU A 83 6.44 -16.85 4.46
CA GLU A 83 7.80 -16.37 4.18
C GLU A 83 7.93 -14.88 4.49
N PHE A 84 6.97 -14.09 4.05
CA PHE A 84 6.93 -12.64 4.29
C PHE A 84 6.83 -12.33 5.78
N ARG A 85 5.93 -13.00 6.51
CA ARG A 85 5.76 -12.81 7.95
C ARG A 85 7.04 -13.14 8.72
N HIS A 86 7.68 -14.23 8.36
CA HIS A 86 8.94 -14.62 8.98
C HIS A 86 10.02 -13.57 8.77
N TYR A 87 10.19 -13.11 7.54
CA TYR A 87 11.15 -12.06 7.20
C TYR A 87 10.83 -10.75 7.94
N PHE A 88 9.57 -10.35 7.94
CA PHE A 88 9.12 -9.13 8.60
C PHE A 88 9.39 -9.18 10.11
N ASN A 89 9.09 -10.30 10.76
CA ASN A 89 9.32 -10.46 12.19
C ASN A 89 10.81 -10.41 12.55
N GLN A 90 11.65 -10.99 11.73
CA GLN A 90 13.11 -10.90 11.93
C GLN A 90 13.61 -9.46 11.80
N ALA A 91 13.14 -8.74 10.79
CA ALA A 91 13.52 -7.35 10.59
C ALA A 91 13.05 -6.48 11.75
N TYR A 92 11.82 -6.70 12.22
CA TYR A 92 11.24 -5.99 13.36
C TYR A 92 12.03 -6.23 14.64
N GLN A 93 12.41 -7.49 14.93
CA GLN A 93 13.23 -7.82 16.08
C GLN A 93 14.59 -7.13 16.05
N ARG A 94 15.24 -7.10 14.88
CA ARG A 94 16.50 -6.39 14.71
C ARG A 94 16.36 -4.90 15.01
N MET A 95 15.29 -4.28 14.53
CA MET A 95 15.02 -2.87 14.77
C MET A 95 14.81 -2.58 16.26
N GLU A 96 14.11 -3.45 16.99
CA GLU A 96 13.94 -3.29 18.42
C GLU A 96 15.25 -3.43 19.18
N GLU A 97 16.09 -4.40 18.82
CA GLU A 97 17.42 -4.61 19.43
C GLU A 97 18.34 -3.41 19.20
N GLU A 98 18.21 -2.76 18.04
CA GLU A 98 18.98 -1.57 17.68
C GLU A 98 18.36 -0.26 18.21
N GLY A 99 17.23 -0.35 18.92
CA GLY A 99 16.52 0.83 19.41
C GLY A 99 15.71 1.58 18.37
N THR A 100 15.55 1.00 17.16
CA THR A 100 14.76 1.57 16.07
C THR A 100 13.38 0.95 16.08
N ARG A 101 12.34 1.75 15.86
CA ARG A 101 10.96 1.26 15.79
C ARG A 101 10.34 1.59 14.46
N LEU A 102 9.57 0.62 13.92
CA LEU A 102 8.72 0.87 12.76
C LEU A 102 7.53 1.74 13.15
N PRO A 103 7.12 2.71 12.32
CA PRO A 103 5.94 3.53 12.57
C PRO A 103 4.64 2.77 12.26
N ILE A 104 4.44 1.63 12.92
CA ILE A 104 3.26 0.77 12.74
C ILE A 104 2.17 1.23 13.68
N LYS A 105 0.96 1.44 13.16
CA LYS A 105 -0.19 1.88 13.94
C LYS A 105 -0.98 0.73 14.58
N GLY A 106 -0.73 -0.51 14.21
CA GLY A 106 -1.35 -1.68 14.82
C GLY A 106 -0.92 -1.86 16.27
N LYS A 107 -1.71 -2.59 17.06
CA LYS A 107 -1.39 -2.88 18.46
C LYS A 107 -0.17 -3.79 18.59
N ASN A 108 0.05 -4.64 17.60
CA ASN A 108 1.22 -5.49 17.47
C ASN A 108 1.40 -5.86 15.99
N THR A 109 2.53 -6.51 15.66
CA THR A 109 2.85 -6.87 14.27
C THR A 109 1.86 -7.86 13.65
N LYS A 110 1.16 -8.64 14.47
CA LYS A 110 0.17 -9.60 13.97
C LYS A 110 -1.10 -8.91 13.46
N ASP A 111 -1.44 -7.76 14.00
CA ASP A 111 -2.62 -6.99 13.60
C ASP A 111 -2.42 -6.31 12.23
N VAL A 112 -1.20 -6.19 11.79
CA VAL A 112 -0.82 -5.55 10.53
C VAL A 112 -0.82 -6.54 9.37
N LEU A 113 -0.58 -7.79 9.64
CA LEU A 113 -0.48 -8.86 8.66
C LEU A 113 -1.67 -9.80 8.70
#